data_354aff2fda761d812978341b562c5b86
#
_entry.id   354aff2fda761d812978341b562c5b86
#
_cell.length_a   1.000
_cell.length_b   1.000
_cell.length_c   1.000
_cell.angle_alpha   90.00
_cell.angle_beta   90.00
_cell.angle_gamma   90.00
#
_symmetry.space_group_name_H-M   'P 1'
#
loop_
_entity.id
_entity.type
_entity.pdbx_description
1 polymer ?
#
loop_
_entity_poly.entity_id
_entity_poly.type
_entity_poly.pdbx_seq_one_letter_code
_entity_poly.pdbx_strand_id
1 'polypeptide(L)'
;MKVVKFGGSSLADAKQIKKVCSIILSDSQRRIVVVSAPGKRYDTDTKVTDLLIRLAKACQEGSGVEAALEAVLERYAGIAKDLNLGREIVCTIKNDLISRMHTNCRNYEMFEDLMKAAGEDNSAKLIACYLQSIGENAEYIDPKEAGMFLSSEFGNAQ
;
A
#
# COMPACT_ATOMS: atom_id res chain seq x y z
N MET A 1 -4.51 4.88 24.61
CA MET A 1 -4.02 4.68 23.23
C MET A 1 -4.80 3.55 22.60
N LYS A 2 -5.26 3.71 21.35
CA LYS A 2 -5.99 2.69 20.60
C LYS A 2 -5.25 2.37 19.29
N VAL A 3 -5.20 1.09 18.94
CA VAL A 3 -4.80 0.59 17.62
C VAL A 3 -6.08 0.38 16.81
N VAL A 4 -6.11 0.88 15.59
CA VAL A 4 -7.25 0.70 14.67
C VAL A 4 -6.77 0.10 13.35
N LYS A 5 -7.57 -0.80 12.75
CA LYS A 5 -7.24 -1.45 11.49
C LYS A 5 -8.35 -1.22 10.47
N PHE A 6 -7.95 -0.84 9.25
CA PHE A 6 -8.85 -0.66 8.12
C PHE A 6 -8.53 -1.63 6.99
N GLY A 7 -9.55 -2.34 6.52
CA GLY A 7 -9.43 -3.29 5.43
C GLY A 7 -9.44 -2.62 4.05
N GLY A 8 -9.08 -3.38 3.02
CA GLY A 8 -8.91 -2.87 1.66
C GLY A 8 -10.15 -2.19 1.05
N SER A 9 -11.36 -2.68 1.32
CA SER A 9 -12.60 -2.04 0.85
C SER A 9 -12.81 -0.63 1.42
N SER A 10 -12.33 -0.40 2.65
CA SER A 10 -12.36 0.93 3.27
C SER A 10 -11.27 1.87 2.74
N LEU A 11 -10.38 1.39 1.89
CA LEU A 11 -9.25 2.11 1.32
C LEU A 11 -9.24 2.09 -0.21
N ALA A 12 -10.36 1.63 -0.82
CA ALA A 12 -10.45 1.38 -2.25
C ALA A 12 -10.29 2.65 -3.12
N ASP A 13 -10.70 3.80 -2.61
CA ASP A 13 -10.66 5.08 -3.28
C ASP A 13 -10.51 6.26 -2.31
N ALA A 14 -10.32 7.46 -2.84
CA ALA A 14 -10.16 8.68 -2.05
C ALA A 14 -11.38 8.99 -1.16
N LYS A 15 -12.60 8.67 -1.60
CA LYS A 15 -13.82 8.90 -0.82
C LYS A 15 -13.82 8.03 0.44
N GLN A 16 -13.44 6.77 0.31
CA GLN A 16 -13.34 5.85 1.45
C GLN A 16 -12.19 6.26 2.38
N ILE A 17 -11.03 6.65 1.82
CA ILE A 17 -9.89 7.11 2.62
C ILE A 17 -10.26 8.36 3.44
N LYS A 18 -10.96 9.33 2.86
CA LYS A 18 -11.46 10.51 3.59
C LYS A 18 -12.36 10.13 4.77
N LYS A 19 -13.25 9.12 4.60
CA LYS A 19 -14.07 8.60 5.71
C LYS A 19 -13.22 7.93 6.79
N VAL A 20 -12.23 7.11 6.38
CA VAL A 20 -11.29 6.47 7.32
C VAL A 20 -10.54 7.53 8.13
N CYS A 21 -10.02 8.56 7.48
CA CYS A 21 -9.31 9.65 8.17
C CYS A 21 -10.26 10.41 9.13
N SER A 22 -11.51 10.68 8.74
CA SER A 22 -12.50 11.27 9.67
C SER A 22 -12.75 10.37 10.89
N ILE A 23 -12.79 9.05 10.72
CA ILE A 23 -12.92 8.11 11.83
C ILE A 23 -11.69 8.15 12.73
N ILE A 24 -10.49 8.18 12.14
CA ILE A 24 -9.23 8.27 12.91
C ILE A 24 -9.25 9.52 13.77
N LEU A 25 -9.54 10.66 13.17
CA LEU A 25 -9.48 11.98 13.81
C LEU A 25 -10.60 12.24 14.83
N SER A 26 -11.71 11.50 14.75
CA SER A 26 -12.83 11.66 15.72
C SER A 26 -12.51 11.16 17.14
N ASP A 27 -11.35 10.50 17.35
CA ASP A 27 -10.92 10.05 18.66
C ASP A 27 -9.38 10.15 18.76
N SER A 28 -8.89 11.08 19.55
CA SER A 28 -7.46 11.34 19.75
C SER A 28 -6.67 10.15 20.34
N GLN A 29 -7.35 9.12 20.84
CA GLN A 29 -6.71 7.92 21.32
C GLN A 29 -6.32 6.95 20.20
N ARG A 30 -6.83 7.09 18.97
CA ARG A 30 -6.50 6.28 17.78
C ARG A 30 -5.17 6.72 17.19
N ARG A 31 -4.10 6.31 17.85
CA ARG A 31 -2.74 6.79 17.53
C ARG A 31 -1.94 5.84 16.65
N ILE A 32 -2.31 4.57 16.62
CA ILE A 32 -1.68 3.56 15.75
C ILE A 32 -2.74 3.09 14.76
N VAL A 33 -2.44 3.29 13.47
CA VAL A 33 -3.34 2.97 12.37
C VAL A 33 -2.69 1.91 11.49
N VAL A 34 -3.35 0.76 11.35
CA VAL A 34 -2.93 -0.33 10.47
C VAL A 34 -3.86 -0.36 9.26
N VAL A 35 -3.28 -0.40 8.08
CA VAL A 35 -4.03 -0.34 6.82
C VAL A 35 -3.72 -1.53 5.92
N SER A 36 -4.67 -1.90 5.07
CA SER A 36 -4.47 -2.87 4.00
C SER A 36 -4.16 -2.17 2.67
N ALA A 37 -3.75 -2.93 1.68
CA ALA A 37 -3.71 -2.47 0.29
C ALA A 37 -5.10 -2.01 -0.18
N PRO A 38 -5.22 -1.04 -1.11
CA PRO A 38 -6.49 -0.58 -1.64
C PRO A 38 -7.27 -1.72 -2.32
N GLY A 39 -8.51 -1.94 -1.86
CA GLY A 39 -9.40 -2.96 -2.37
C GLY A 39 -10.08 -2.59 -3.69
N LYS A 40 -11.11 -3.34 -4.06
CA LYS A 40 -11.95 -3.06 -5.22
C LYS A 40 -12.83 -1.84 -4.98
N ARG A 41 -12.98 -0.98 -6.00
CA ARG A 41 -13.91 0.17 -6.03
C ARG A 41 -15.33 -0.28 -6.37
N TYR A 42 -15.46 -1.36 -7.16
CA TYR A 42 -16.69 -1.99 -7.63
C TYR A 42 -16.44 -3.47 -7.94
N ASP A 43 -17.47 -4.26 -8.15
CA ASP A 43 -17.39 -5.74 -8.22
C ASP A 43 -16.42 -6.28 -9.28
N THR A 44 -16.35 -5.64 -10.46
CA THR A 44 -15.47 -6.05 -11.55
C THR A 44 -14.07 -5.43 -11.49
N ASP A 45 -13.77 -4.61 -10.46
CA ASP A 45 -12.46 -3.98 -10.30
C ASP A 45 -11.41 -4.99 -9.82
N THR A 46 -10.14 -4.65 -10.02
CA THR A 46 -9.00 -5.43 -9.52
C THR A 46 -8.41 -4.74 -8.29
N LYS A 47 -8.26 -5.46 -7.19
CA LYS A 47 -7.60 -4.92 -5.99
C LYS A 47 -6.09 -4.77 -6.22
N VAL A 48 -5.45 -3.86 -5.48
CA VAL A 48 -4.02 -3.58 -5.62
C VAL A 48 -3.16 -4.83 -5.37
N THR A 49 -3.52 -5.67 -4.41
CA THR A 49 -2.79 -6.93 -4.16
C THR A 49 -2.74 -7.83 -5.40
N ASP A 50 -3.86 -7.94 -6.16
CA ASP A 50 -3.87 -8.75 -7.39
C ASP A 50 -3.04 -8.11 -8.51
N LEU A 51 -3.00 -6.76 -8.58
CA LEU A 51 -2.11 -6.05 -9.52
C LEU A 51 -0.64 -6.29 -9.18
N LEU A 52 -0.28 -6.31 -7.89
CA LEU A 52 1.08 -6.58 -7.42
C LEU A 52 1.51 -8.03 -7.71
N ILE A 53 0.61 -9.01 -7.55
CA ILE A 53 0.86 -10.41 -7.94
C ILE A 53 1.11 -10.50 -9.46
N ARG A 54 0.32 -9.79 -10.27
CA ARG A 54 0.54 -9.73 -11.73
C ARG A 54 1.89 -9.10 -12.07
N LEU A 55 2.29 -8.04 -11.35
CA LEU A 55 3.60 -7.42 -11.53
C LEU A 55 4.73 -8.38 -11.15
N ALA A 56 4.61 -9.09 -10.02
CA ALA A 56 5.60 -10.10 -9.62
C ALA A 56 5.76 -11.20 -10.68
N LYS A 57 4.64 -11.69 -11.21
CA LYS A 57 4.63 -12.68 -12.28
C LYS A 57 5.28 -12.15 -13.57
N ALA A 58 4.95 -10.93 -13.99
CA ALA A 58 5.55 -10.29 -15.16
C ALA A 58 7.07 -10.14 -15.02
N CYS A 59 7.56 -9.80 -13.82
CA CYS A 59 9.00 -9.75 -13.51
C CYS A 59 9.65 -11.13 -13.65
N GLN A 60 9.01 -12.19 -13.16
CA GLN A 60 9.50 -13.57 -13.29
C GLN A 60 9.56 -14.03 -14.75
N GLU A 61 8.55 -13.70 -15.53
CA GLU A 61 8.45 -14.09 -16.94
C GLU A 61 9.31 -13.19 -17.87
N GLY A 62 9.80 -12.05 -17.36
CA GLY A 62 10.57 -11.09 -18.14
C GLY A 62 9.76 -10.40 -19.25
N SER A 63 8.43 -10.37 -19.14
CA SER A 63 7.54 -9.81 -20.16
C SER A 63 6.36 -9.05 -19.54
N GLY A 64 5.94 -7.92 -20.16
CA GLY A 64 4.79 -7.14 -19.74
C GLY A 64 5.00 -6.34 -18.42
N VAL A 65 6.24 -6.21 -17.94
CA VAL A 65 6.58 -5.58 -16.68
C VAL A 65 6.14 -4.14 -16.62
N GLU A 66 6.38 -3.36 -17.68
CA GLU A 66 6.01 -1.95 -17.73
C GLU A 66 4.50 -1.74 -17.61
N ALA A 67 3.71 -2.53 -18.37
CA ALA A 67 2.25 -2.45 -18.31
C ALA A 67 1.70 -2.88 -16.93
N ALA A 68 2.30 -3.89 -16.31
CA ALA A 68 1.90 -4.34 -14.98
C ALA A 68 2.25 -3.30 -13.90
N LEU A 69 3.41 -2.67 -13.99
CA LEU A 69 3.82 -1.59 -13.09
C LEU A 69 2.90 -0.37 -13.25
N GLU A 70 2.62 0.03 -14.50
CA GLU A 70 1.73 1.17 -14.78
C GLU A 70 0.34 0.95 -14.20
N ALA A 71 -0.23 -0.25 -14.31
CA ALA A 71 -1.53 -0.57 -13.72
C ALA A 71 -1.58 -0.38 -12.19
N VAL A 72 -0.49 -0.70 -11.48
CA VAL A 72 -0.39 -0.41 -10.04
C VAL A 72 -0.29 1.09 -9.80
N LEU A 73 0.56 1.79 -10.55
CA LEU A 73 0.79 3.23 -10.39
C LEU A 73 -0.45 4.04 -10.71
N GLU A 74 -1.23 3.69 -11.74
CA GLU A 74 -2.50 4.34 -12.08
C GLU A 74 -3.50 4.28 -10.92
N ARG A 75 -3.55 3.16 -10.20
CA ARG A 75 -4.43 3.03 -9.01
C ARG A 75 -4.05 4.04 -7.93
N TYR A 76 -2.78 4.12 -7.57
CA TYR A 76 -2.30 5.06 -6.57
C TYR A 76 -2.36 6.51 -7.05
N ALA A 77 -2.04 6.77 -8.32
CA ALA A 77 -2.13 8.11 -8.93
C ALA A 77 -3.58 8.63 -8.93
N GLY A 78 -4.54 7.78 -9.26
CA GLY A 78 -5.97 8.12 -9.19
C GLY A 78 -6.39 8.50 -7.77
N ILE A 79 -6.01 7.70 -6.77
CA ILE A 79 -6.31 8.00 -5.36
C ILE A 79 -5.63 9.30 -4.92
N ALA A 80 -4.34 9.48 -5.23
CA ALA A 80 -3.57 10.67 -4.86
C ALA A 80 -4.18 11.94 -5.48
N LYS A 81 -4.54 11.89 -6.78
CA LYS A 81 -5.21 12.99 -7.48
C LYS A 81 -6.53 13.39 -6.79
N ASP A 82 -7.38 12.42 -6.45
CA ASP A 82 -8.70 12.67 -5.84
C ASP A 82 -8.59 13.10 -4.36
N LEU A 83 -7.43 12.84 -3.73
CA LEU A 83 -7.05 13.38 -2.42
C LEU A 83 -6.37 14.76 -2.51
N ASN A 84 -6.16 15.31 -3.71
CA ASN A 84 -5.41 16.55 -3.98
C ASN A 84 -3.96 16.49 -3.48
N LEU A 85 -3.32 15.34 -3.55
CA LEU A 85 -1.90 15.17 -3.23
C LEU A 85 -1.01 15.51 -4.42
N GLY A 86 0.20 15.98 -4.15
CA GLY A 86 1.23 16.21 -5.15
C GLY A 86 1.70 14.92 -5.84
N ARG A 87 2.50 15.06 -6.89
CA ARG A 87 3.08 13.92 -7.62
C ARG A 87 4.16 13.18 -6.83
N GLU A 88 4.69 13.80 -5.80
CA GLU A 88 5.79 13.30 -4.98
C GLU A 88 5.46 11.94 -4.35
N ILE A 89 4.22 11.78 -3.84
CA ILE A 89 3.81 10.50 -3.24
C ILE A 89 3.77 9.37 -4.29
N VAL A 90 3.34 9.66 -5.51
CA VAL A 90 3.33 8.67 -6.61
C VAL A 90 4.75 8.31 -7.03
N CYS A 91 5.67 9.28 -7.06
CA CYS A 91 7.09 9.03 -7.29
C CYS A 91 7.71 8.16 -6.18
N THR A 92 7.37 8.42 -4.92
CA THR A 92 7.81 7.60 -3.78
C THR A 92 7.34 6.15 -3.92
N ILE A 93 6.07 5.94 -4.25
CA ILE A 93 5.50 4.61 -4.49
C ILE A 93 6.19 3.91 -5.66
N LYS A 94 6.40 4.63 -6.77
CA LYS A 94 7.11 4.10 -7.94
C LYS A 94 8.52 3.63 -7.58
N ASN A 95 9.27 4.45 -6.85
CA ASN A 95 10.64 4.13 -6.43
C ASN A 95 10.68 2.93 -5.49
N ASP A 96 9.73 2.81 -4.56
CA ASP A 96 9.58 1.64 -3.69
C ASP A 96 9.33 0.36 -4.52
N LEU A 97 8.39 0.39 -5.46
CA LEU A 97 8.11 -0.76 -6.33
C LEU A 97 9.32 -1.15 -7.17
N ILE A 98 10.01 -0.18 -7.79
CA ILE A 98 11.23 -0.45 -8.58
C ILE A 98 12.32 -1.06 -7.68
N SER A 99 12.52 -0.54 -6.48
CA SER A 99 13.49 -1.09 -5.51
C SER A 99 13.18 -2.55 -5.18
N ARG A 100 11.91 -2.87 -4.91
CA ARG A 100 11.47 -4.25 -4.63
C ARG A 100 11.66 -5.18 -5.83
N MET A 101 11.36 -4.71 -7.04
CA MET A 101 11.56 -5.48 -8.28
C MET A 101 13.03 -5.88 -8.51
N HIS A 102 13.99 -5.09 -8.02
CA HIS A 102 15.42 -5.39 -8.10
C HIS A 102 15.98 -6.13 -6.87
N THR A 103 15.14 -6.46 -5.89
CA THR A 103 15.58 -7.18 -4.70
C THR A 103 15.90 -8.64 -5.05
N ASN A 104 17.11 -9.09 -4.68
CA ASN A 104 17.50 -10.47 -4.88
C ASN A 104 16.83 -11.37 -3.84
N CYS A 105 15.80 -12.11 -4.26
CA CYS A 105 15.09 -13.07 -3.42
C CYS A 105 15.55 -14.49 -3.70
N ARG A 106 15.53 -15.37 -2.69
CA ARG A 106 15.99 -16.76 -2.79
C ARG A 106 15.10 -17.62 -3.71
N ASN A 107 13.81 -17.31 -3.75
CA ASN A 107 12.80 -18.00 -4.56
C ASN A 107 11.67 -17.05 -4.93
N TYR A 108 10.76 -17.52 -5.81
CA TYR A 108 9.63 -16.72 -6.27
C TYR A 108 8.61 -16.42 -5.18
N GLU A 109 8.34 -17.36 -4.29
CA GLU A 109 7.38 -17.16 -3.19
C GLU A 109 7.81 -15.97 -2.31
N MET A 110 9.10 -15.90 -1.95
CA MET A 110 9.65 -14.77 -1.22
C MET A 110 9.53 -13.46 -1.99
N PHE A 111 9.77 -13.48 -3.31
CA PHE A 111 9.63 -12.31 -4.16
C PHE A 111 8.17 -11.87 -4.28
N GLU A 112 7.24 -12.80 -4.48
CA GLU A 112 5.81 -12.51 -4.56
C GLU A 112 5.29 -11.91 -3.24
N ASP A 113 5.70 -12.45 -2.09
CA ASP A 113 5.32 -11.89 -0.78
C ASP A 113 5.91 -10.50 -0.56
N LEU A 114 7.16 -10.26 -0.98
CA LEU A 114 7.76 -8.92 -0.96
C LEU A 114 6.96 -7.91 -1.81
N MET A 115 6.50 -8.32 -2.98
CA MET A 115 5.71 -7.49 -3.87
C MET A 115 4.29 -7.26 -3.32
N LYS A 116 3.63 -8.29 -2.76
CA LYS A 116 2.32 -8.15 -2.12
C LYS A 116 2.36 -7.16 -0.95
N ALA A 117 3.39 -7.26 -0.10
CA ALA A 117 3.57 -6.36 1.05
C ALA A 117 3.70 -4.88 0.65
N ALA A 118 4.14 -4.58 -0.57
CA ALA A 118 4.16 -3.22 -1.09
C ALA A 118 2.77 -2.56 -1.12
N GLY A 119 1.69 -3.34 -1.18
CA GLY A 119 0.33 -2.85 -1.19
C GLY A 119 -0.04 -2.14 0.11
N GLU A 120 0.19 -2.79 1.23
CA GLU A 120 -0.05 -2.25 2.58
C GLU A 120 0.89 -1.10 2.89
N ASP A 121 2.15 -1.27 2.56
CA ASP A 121 3.21 -0.33 2.82
C ASP A 121 2.97 1.02 2.10
N ASN A 122 2.73 0.97 0.80
CA ASN A 122 2.45 2.16 0.00
C ASN A 122 1.09 2.80 0.33
N SER A 123 0.10 2.00 0.77
CA SER A 123 -1.16 2.51 1.30
C SER A 123 -0.94 3.33 2.57
N ALA A 124 -0.09 2.85 3.48
CA ALA A 124 0.25 3.56 4.72
C ALA A 124 0.98 4.88 4.43
N LYS A 125 1.97 4.87 3.52
CA LYS A 125 2.67 6.09 3.07
C LYS A 125 1.72 7.13 2.49
N LEU A 126 0.79 6.70 1.63
CA LEU A 126 -0.19 7.58 1.00
C LEU A 126 -1.16 8.19 2.03
N ILE A 127 -1.64 7.41 3.00
CA ILE A 127 -2.55 7.89 4.04
C ILE A 127 -1.82 8.84 5.00
N ALA A 128 -0.58 8.55 5.39
CA ALA A 128 0.23 9.47 6.20
C ALA A 128 0.44 10.80 5.46
N CYS A 129 0.77 10.77 4.17
CA CYS A 129 0.90 11.96 3.33
C CYS A 129 -0.41 12.76 3.26
N TYR A 130 -1.56 12.10 3.13
CA TYR A 130 -2.86 12.77 3.13
C TYR A 130 -3.17 13.43 4.47
N LEU A 131 -2.96 12.74 5.60
CA LEU A 131 -3.16 13.31 6.93
C LEU A 131 -2.26 14.54 7.13
N GLN A 132 -0.99 14.48 6.74
CA GLN A 132 -0.08 15.63 6.78
C GLN A 132 -0.58 16.80 5.91
N SER A 133 -1.12 16.52 4.73
CA SER A 133 -1.62 17.56 3.81
C SER A 133 -2.82 18.33 4.36
N ILE A 134 -3.56 17.75 5.30
CA ILE A 134 -4.68 18.40 6.00
C ILE A 134 -4.30 18.96 7.38
N GLY A 135 -2.99 19.02 7.70
CA GLY A 135 -2.45 19.66 8.91
C GLY A 135 -2.31 18.72 10.12
N GLU A 136 -2.51 17.42 9.94
CA GLU A 136 -2.39 16.45 11.04
C GLU A 136 -0.93 15.98 11.22
N ASN A 137 -0.54 15.74 12.46
CA ASN A 137 0.76 15.16 12.79
C ASN A 137 0.71 13.63 12.64
N ALA A 138 0.98 13.15 11.43
CA ALA A 138 0.99 11.74 11.07
C ALA A 138 2.33 11.34 10.45
N GLU A 139 2.77 10.12 10.71
CA GLU A 139 4.02 9.58 10.19
C GLU A 139 3.79 8.13 9.72
N TYR A 140 4.42 7.78 8.59
CA TYR A 140 4.56 6.39 8.17
C TYR A 140 5.68 5.74 8.98
N ILE A 141 5.42 4.56 9.52
CA ILE A 141 6.41 3.76 10.23
C ILE A 141 6.50 2.39 9.56
N ASP A 142 7.70 2.01 9.13
CA ASP A 142 7.97 0.67 8.63
C ASP A 142 7.76 -0.34 9.77
N PRO A 143 6.92 -1.37 9.59
CA PRO A 143 6.70 -2.40 10.61
C PRO A 143 7.98 -3.07 11.10
N LYS A 144 8.97 -3.25 10.23
CA LYS A 144 10.27 -3.81 10.58
C LYS A 144 11.05 -2.89 11.54
N GLU A 145 11.05 -1.57 11.27
CA GLU A 145 11.66 -0.56 12.15
C GLU A 145 10.93 -0.46 13.49
N ALA A 146 9.60 -0.71 13.47
CA ALA A 146 8.80 -0.82 14.68
C ALA A 146 9.05 -2.10 15.49
N GLY A 147 9.93 -2.99 15.03
CA GLY A 147 10.27 -4.24 15.72
C GLY A 147 9.27 -5.38 15.49
N MET A 148 8.48 -5.33 14.43
CA MET A 148 7.59 -6.42 14.03
C MET A 148 8.41 -7.53 13.35
N PHE A 149 8.33 -8.74 13.89
CA PHE A 149 8.97 -9.94 13.33
C PHE A 149 7.91 -10.94 12.93
N LEU A 150 8.14 -11.61 11.81
CA LEU A 150 7.30 -12.67 11.29
C LEU A 150 8.09 -13.98 11.23
N SER A 151 7.39 -15.12 11.21
CA SER A 151 8.01 -16.42 10.95
C SER A 151 8.62 -16.47 9.54
N SER A 152 9.53 -17.41 9.29
CA SER A 152 10.20 -17.60 8.00
C SER A 152 9.36 -18.35 6.97
N GLU A 153 8.09 -18.63 7.26
CA GLU A 153 7.17 -19.34 6.38
C GLU A 153 6.53 -18.37 5.38
N PHE A 154 7.05 -18.32 4.15
CA PHE A 154 6.51 -17.48 3.09
C PHE A 154 5.09 -17.93 2.72
N GLY A 155 4.20 -16.94 2.46
CA GLY A 155 2.79 -17.19 2.17
C GLY A 155 1.92 -17.55 3.37
N ASN A 156 2.50 -17.93 4.52
CA ASN A 156 1.78 -18.29 5.75
C ASN A 156 2.52 -17.83 7.01
N ALA A 157 3.22 -16.71 6.96
CA ALA A 157 3.95 -16.15 8.10
C ALA A 157 3.00 -15.77 9.25
N GLN A 158 3.40 -16.05 10.48
CA GLN A 158 2.67 -15.74 11.72
C GLN A 158 3.50 -14.82 12.60
#